data_4b094ed310bfe902f1826a441ce6b68d
#
_entry.id   4b094ed310bfe902f1826a441ce6b68d
#
_cell.length_a   1.000
_cell.length_b   1.000
_cell.length_c   1.000
_cell.angle_alpha   90.00
_cell.angle_beta   90.00
_cell.angle_gamma   90.00
#
_symmetry.space_group_name_H-M   'P 1'
#
loop_
_entity.id
_entity.type
_entity.pdbx_description
1 polymer ?
#
loop_
_entity_poly.entity_id
_entity_poly.type
_entity_poly.pdbx_seq_one_letter_code
_entity_poly.pdbx_strand_id
1 'polypeptide(L)'
;MSTLKKTCLLPTLAALVTVSLGLTACGGASSQPAESSSGASQSATATSVTIEDNRGSVTVPVPPKKAIVTDNRLFEPLETWGVKLAAAPQEIISKDSAYKTDSSIVNLGDHKEPNLEAAVTVQPDLIINGQRFEKYYDQFKQLTPEAALVDIDVREDKPFADELRRQITLAGEIFGKKDEAAKLVANFD
;
A
#
# COMPACT_ATOMS: atom_id res chain seq x y z
N MET A 1 2.25 40.25 -35.96
CA MET A 1 0.91 40.68 -36.36
C MET A 1 -0.01 39.53 -35.97
N SER A 2 -0.92 39.56 -35.06
CA SER A 2 -1.83 40.53 -34.53
C SER A 2 -2.28 40.05 -33.16
N THR A 3 -2.25 40.92 -32.21
CA THR A 3 -2.82 40.86 -30.84
C THR A 3 -4.34 40.67 -30.84
N LEU A 4 -4.87 39.91 -29.90
CA LEU A 4 -6.17 40.26 -29.32
C LEU A 4 -6.27 39.84 -27.85
N LYS A 5 -6.17 40.86 -26.97
CA LYS A 5 -6.60 40.85 -25.57
C LYS A 5 -8.13 40.89 -25.56
N LYS A 6 -8.76 40.05 -24.71
CA LYS A 6 -10.10 40.37 -24.18
C LYS A 6 -10.16 40.13 -22.68
N THR A 7 -10.21 41.22 -21.98
CA THR A 7 -10.60 41.48 -20.61
C THR A 7 -12.13 41.52 -20.52
N CYS A 8 -12.77 40.90 -19.53
CA CYS A 8 -14.09 41.22 -18.96
C CYS A 8 -14.17 40.55 -17.61
N LEU A 9 -14.09 41.27 -16.57
CA LEU A 9 -15.07 41.97 -15.71
C LEU A 9 -15.85 41.02 -14.77
N LEU A 10 -15.54 41.24 -13.48
CA LEU A 10 -16.37 40.83 -12.33
C LEU A 10 -17.73 41.52 -12.36
N PRO A 11 -18.73 40.94 -11.65
CA PRO A 11 -19.24 41.73 -10.54
C PRO A 11 -19.39 40.94 -9.21
N THR A 12 -19.02 41.61 -8.17
CA THR A 12 -19.38 41.48 -6.76
C THR A 12 -20.91 41.52 -6.54
N LEU A 13 -21.41 40.60 -5.72
CA LEU A 13 -22.67 40.88 -4.98
C LEU A 13 -22.52 40.36 -3.55
N ALA A 14 -22.55 41.31 -2.66
CA ALA A 14 -22.69 41.17 -1.19
C ALA A 14 -24.19 41.05 -0.83
N ALA A 15 -24.53 40.18 0.07
CA ALA A 15 -25.79 40.29 0.84
C ALA A 15 -25.63 39.75 2.25
N LEU A 16 -25.93 40.62 3.14
CA LEU A 16 -25.95 40.63 4.58
C LEU A 16 -27.06 39.76 5.21
N VAL A 17 -26.83 39.39 6.50
CA VAL A 17 -27.75 39.44 7.69
C VAL A 17 -28.76 38.30 7.77
N THR A 18 -28.86 37.57 8.87
CA THR A 18 -29.38 38.00 10.19
C THR A 18 -29.07 37.01 11.30
N VAL A 19 -28.73 37.59 12.45
CA VAL A 19 -28.68 37.01 13.79
C VAL A 19 -30.12 36.83 14.32
N SER A 20 -30.42 35.67 14.92
CA SER A 20 -31.53 35.59 15.88
C SER A 20 -31.12 34.72 17.05
N LEU A 21 -30.87 35.41 18.16
CA LEU A 21 -30.87 34.84 19.50
C LEU A 21 -32.29 34.49 19.94
N GLY A 22 -32.48 33.29 20.44
CA GLY A 22 -33.69 32.89 21.15
C GLY A 22 -33.30 32.06 22.36
N LEU A 23 -33.18 32.70 23.53
CA LEU A 23 -33.21 32.06 24.84
C LEU A 23 -34.67 31.81 25.22
N THR A 24 -35.02 30.60 25.62
CA THR A 24 -36.04 30.36 26.63
C THR A 24 -35.73 29.11 27.43
N ALA A 25 -35.91 29.23 28.71
CA ALA A 25 -35.51 28.35 29.77
C ALA A 25 -36.58 27.35 30.20
N CYS A 26 -36.16 26.39 30.99
CA CYS A 26 -36.81 25.63 32.06
C CYS A 26 -37.83 24.54 31.73
N GLY A 27 -37.53 23.36 32.28
CA GLY A 27 -38.56 22.52 32.87
C GLY A 27 -38.39 21.02 32.74
N GLY A 28 -37.72 20.36 33.67
CA GLY A 28 -38.22 19.24 34.43
C GLY A 28 -38.25 17.82 33.81
N ALA A 29 -37.46 16.97 34.45
CA ALA A 29 -37.74 15.58 34.87
C ALA A 29 -37.78 14.42 33.87
N SER A 30 -36.84 13.53 34.14
CA SER A 30 -36.92 12.03 34.17
C SER A 30 -37.09 11.26 32.88
N SER A 31 -36.13 10.38 32.76
CA SER A 31 -36.22 8.96 32.35
C SER A 31 -35.53 8.58 31.06
N GLN A 32 -34.44 7.83 31.27
CA GLN A 32 -33.94 6.67 30.58
C GLN A 32 -33.30 6.80 29.17
N PRO A 33 -32.13 6.24 29.01
CA PRO A 33 -31.32 6.39 27.80
C PRO A 33 -31.79 5.46 26.69
N ALA A 34 -32.15 6.05 25.57
CA ALA A 34 -32.22 5.33 24.33
C ALA A 34 -30.78 5.24 23.77
N GLU A 35 -30.27 4.07 23.71
CA GLU A 35 -29.04 3.75 22.99
C GLU A 35 -29.23 4.10 21.50
N SER A 36 -28.75 5.27 21.11
CA SER A 36 -28.50 5.56 19.73
C SER A 36 -27.17 4.92 19.37
N SER A 37 -27.23 3.74 18.78
CA SER A 37 -26.13 3.15 18.05
C SER A 37 -25.81 4.03 16.84
N SER A 38 -25.00 5.06 17.07
CA SER A 38 -24.30 5.76 16.01
C SER A 38 -23.33 4.77 15.38
N GLY A 39 -23.75 4.14 14.30
CA GLY A 39 -22.85 3.43 13.40
C GLY A 39 -21.82 4.44 12.90
N ALA A 40 -20.71 4.54 13.59
CA ALA A 40 -19.52 5.20 13.09
C ALA A 40 -19.06 4.41 11.87
N SER A 41 -19.44 4.89 10.69
CA SER A 41 -18.78 4.54 9.45
C SER A 41 -17.32 4.98 9.64
N GLN A 42 -16.48 4.05 10.08
CA GLN A 42 -15.04 4.25 10.10
C GLN A 42 -14.60 4.36 8.64
N SER A 43 -14.52 5.60 8.16
CA SER A 43 -13.72 5.95 7.02
C SER A 43 -12.31 5.47 7.37
N ALA A 44 -11.89 4.35 6.78
CA ALA A 44 -10.55 3.83 6.97
C ALA A 44 -9.58 4.91 6.49
N THR A 45 -9.03 5.67 7.42
CA THR A 45 -7.92 6.59 7.15
C THR A 45 -6.82 5.73 6.57
N ALA A 46 -6.44 5.97 5.31
CA ALA A 46 -5.33 5.26 4.70
C ALA A 46 -4.11 5.51 5.58
N THR A 47 -3.68 4.47 6.27
CA THR A 47 -2.48 4.52 7.11
C THR A 47 -1.28 4.27 6.21
N SER A 48 -0.20 4.97 6.41
CA SER A 48 1.07 4.74 5.70
C SER A 48 2.18 4.56 6.71
N VAL A 49 3.23 3.86 6.30
CA VAL A 49 4.47 3.72 7.05
C VAL A 49 5.64 4.18 6.18
N THR A 50 6.61 4.84 6.78
CA THR A 50 7.89 5.12 6.12
C THR A 50 8.90 4.10 6.59
N ILE A 51 9.52 3.41 5.64
CA ILE A 51 10.55 2.40 5.87
C ILE A 51 11.88 2.85 5.24
N GLU A 52 12.98 2.33 5.75
CA GLU A 52 14.29 2.45 5.13
C GLU A 52 14.56 1.16 4.33
N ASP A 53 14.56 1.29 3.01
CA ASP A 53 14.91 0.20 2.11
C ASP A 53 16.38 0.27 1.65
N ASN A 54 16.78 -0.53 0.67
CA ASN A 54 18.16 -0.52 0.17
C ASN A 54 18.51 0.76 -0.62
N ARG A 55 17.52 1.56 -0.97
CA ARG A 55 17.67 2.77 -1.80
C ARG A 55 17.32 4.06 -1.07
N GLY A 56 16.86 3.98 0.18
CA GLY A 56 16.54 5.12 1.05
C GLY A 56 15.16 5.01 1.68
N SER A 57 14.59 6.16 2.07
CA SER A 57 13.27 6.21 2.71
C SER A 57 12.15 6.11 1.69
N VAL A 58 11.22 5.19 1.90
CA VAL A 58 10.03 5.00 1.08
C VAL A 58 8.78 5.00 1.96
N THR A 59 7.77 5.80 1.58
CA THR A 59 6.46 5.79 2.24
C THR A 59 5.52 4.84 1.52
N VAL A 60 4.99 3.87 2.25
CA VAL A 60 4.17 2.77 1.74
C VAL A 60 2.78 2.81 2.35
N PRO A 61 1.69 2.62 1.59
CA PRO A 61 0.34 2.48 2.14
C PRO A 61 0.22 1.19 2.97
N VAL A 62 -0.48 1.23 4.12
CA VAL A 62 -0.65 0.08 5.02
C VAL A 62 -2.13 -0.12 5.37
N PRO A 63 -2.70 -1.30 5.09
CA PRO A 63 -2.17 -2.32 4.19
C PRO A 63 -2.24 -1.86 2.73
N PRO A 64 -1.32 -2.29 1.87
CA PRO A 64 -1.41 -2.02 0.44
C PRO A 64 -2.63 -2.76 -0.16
N LYS A 65 -3.26 -2.15 -1.16
CA LYS A 65 -4.46 -2.70 -1.81
C LYS A 65 -4.14 -3.55 -3.03
N LYS A 66 -3.10 -3.17 -3.75
CA LYS A 66 -2.68 -3.80 -5.00
C LYS A 66 -1.16 -4.00 -4.99
N ALA A 67 -0.73 -4.99 -4.21
CA ALA A 67 0.69 -5.29 -4.08
C ALA A 67 1.19 -6.20 -5.19
N ILE A 68 2.31 -5.83 -5.79
CA ILE A 68 3.15 -6.69 -6.63
C ILE A 68 4.37 -7.10 -5.81
N VAL A 69 4.67 -8.38 -5.80
CA VAL A 69 5.88 -8.91 -5.14
C VAL A 69 6.62 -9.79 -6.13
N THR A 70 7.93 -9.55 -6.28
CA THR A 70 8.79 -10.31 -7.20
C THR A 70 9.86 -11.13 -6.48
N ASP A 71 10.11 -10.87 -5.19
CA ASP A 71 11.06 -11.64 -4.39
C ASP A 71 10.44 -12.97 -3.92
N ASN A 72 11.01 -14.09 -4.37
CA ASN A 72 10.47 -15.42 -4.08
C ASN A 72 10.62 -15.83 -2.60
N ARG A 73 11.49 -15.18 -1.81
CA ARG A 73 11.62 -15.44 -0.37
C ARG A 73 10.41 -14.96 0.42
N LEU A 74 9.62 -14.05 -0.16
CA LEU A 74 8.46 -13.47 0.50
C LEU A 74 7.16 -14.22 0.23
N PHE A 75 7.09 -15.09 -0.79
CA PHE A 75 5.82 -15.73 -1.14
C PHE A 75 5.26 -16.59 -0.02
N GLU A 76 6.07 -17.46 0.59
CA GLU A 76 5.63 -18.34 1.67
C GLU A 76 5.19 -17.58 2.93
N PRO A 77 5.99 -16.61 3.45
CA PRO A 77 5.54 -15.76 4.56
C PRO A 77 4.23 -15.02 4.26
N LEU A 78 4.14 -14.34 3.12
CA LEU A 78 2.97 -13.55 2.76
C LEU A 78 1.72 -14.41 2.58
N GLU A 79 1.85 -15.60 1.98
CA GLU A 79 0.78 -16.58 1.87
C GLU A 79 0.30 -17.05 3.24
N THR A 80 1.23 -17.40 4.14
CA THR A 80 0.94 -17.80 5.53
C THR A 80 0.22 -16.70 6.29
N TRP A 81 0.54 -15.44 6.03
CA TRP A 81 -0.11 -14.29 6.65
C TRP A 81 -1.44 -13.91 6.00
N GLY A 82 -1.87 -14.63 4.96
CA GLY A 82 -3.10 -14.38 4.24
C GLY A 82 -3.10 -13.09 3.41
N VAL A 83 -1.91 -12.61 3.02
CA VAL A 83 -1.77 -11.44 2.15
C VAL A 83 -2.23 -11.80 0.73
N LYS A 84 -2.99 -10.90 0.10
CA LYS A 84 -3.38 -11.05 -1.30
C LYS A 84 -2.45 -10.24 -2.19
N LEU A 85 -1.95 -10.88 -3.23
CA LEU A 85 -1.14 -10.23 -4.26
C LEU A 85 -2.01 -9.85 -5.45
N ALA A 86 -1.77 -8.70 -6.04
CA ALA A 86 -2.42 -8.29 -7.28
C ALA A 86 -1.70 -8.85 -8.52
N ALA A 87 -0.38 -8.96 -8.45
CA ALA A 87 0.43 -9.64 -9.46
C ALA A 87 1.70 -10.24 -8.85
N ALA A 88 2.19 -11.29 -9.48
CA ALA A 88 3.43 -11.98 -9.11
C ALA A 88 3.98 -12.76 -10.31
N PRO A 89 5.29 -13.06 -10.34
CA PRO A 89 5.89 -13.91 -11.36
C PRO A 89 5.56 -15.38 -11.07
N GLN A 90 4.36 -15.84 -11.43
CA GLN A 90 3.85 -17.16 -11.08
C GLN A 90 4.73 -18.30 -11.60
N GLU A 91 5.54 -18.08 -12.66
CA GLU A 91 6.45 -19.10 -13.19
C GLU A 91 7.52 -19.53 -12.19
N ILE A 92 7.93 -18.63 -11.28
CA ILE A 92 8.98 -18.92 -10.28
C ILE A 92 8.42 -19.25 -8.89
N ILE A 93 7.11 -19.18 -8.69
CA ILE A 93 6.45 -19.55 -7.43
C ILE A 93 6.44 -21.09 -7.31
N SER A 94 6.65 -21.58 -6.07
CA SER A 94 6.58 -23.01 -5.76
C SER A 94 5.24 -23.60 -6.21
N LYS A 95 5.30 -24.83 -6.74
CA LYS A 95 4.09 -25.56 -7.17
C LYS A 95 3.11 -25.84 -6.02
N ASP A 96 3.60 -25.83 -4.78
CA ASP A 96 2.80 -26.13 -3.60
C ASP A 96 2.17 -24.86 -2.97
N SER A 97 2.50 -23.68 -3.49
CA SER A 97 1.92 -22.39 -3.07
C SER A 97 0.57 -22.14 -3.72
N ALA A 98 -0.39 -21.65 -2.94
CA ALA A 98 -1.69 -21.24 -3.47
C ALA A 98 -1.56 -20.07 -4.47
N TYR A 99 -0.56 -19.20 -4.33
CA TYR A 99 -0.29 -18.14 -5.31
C TYR A 99 0.03 -18.66 -6.71
N LYS A 100 0.56 -19.89 -6.82
CA LYS A 100 0.92 -20.49 -8.11
C LYS A 100 -0.25 -20.66 -9.05
N THR A 101 -1.40 -21.01 -8.49
CA THR A 101 -2.62 -21.36 -9.25
C THR A 101 -3.77 -20.38 -9.03
N ASP A 102 -3.55 -19.33 -8.23
CA ASP A 102 -4.57 -18.30 -8.00
C ASP A 102 -4.77 -17.45 -9.27
N SER A 103 -5.90 -17.65 -9.92
CA SER A 103 -6.27 -16.94 -11.15
C SER A 103 -6.59 -15.45 -10.92
N SER A 104 -6.74 -15.01 -9.67
CA SER A 104 -6.92 -13.59 -9.34
C SER A 104 -5.60 -12.82 -9.35
N ILE A 105 -4.46 -13.52 -9.32
CA ILE A 105 -3.12 -12.94 -9.40
C ILE A 105 -2.72 -12.82 -10.86
N VAL A 106 -2.42 -11.61 -11.30
CA VAL A 106 -1.92 -11.37 -12.66
C VAL A 106 -0.49 -11.95 -12.78
N ASN A 107 -0.30 -12.86 -13.74
CA ASN A 107 1.01 -13.48 -13.95
C ASN A 107 1.99 -12.53 -14.64
N LEU A 108 3.10 -12.23 -14.00
CA LEU A 108 4.20 -11.43 -14.56
C LEU A 108 5.21 -12.28 -15.33
N GLY A 109 4.95 -13.57 -15.52
CA GLY A 109 5.88 -14.48 -16.18
C GLY A 109 7.06 -14.91 -15.34
N ASP A 110 8.22 -15.00 -15.96
CA ASP A 110 9.47 -15.35 -15.29
C ASP A 110 10.45 -14.15 -15.22
N HIS A 111 11.59 -14.38 -14.57
CA HIS A 111 12.62 -13.36 -14.39
C HIS A 111 13.48 -13.07 -15.64
N LYS A 112 13.31 -13.83 -16.71
CA LYS A 112 14.06 -13.64 -17.94
C LYS A 112 13.40 -12.60 -18.83
N GLU A 113 12.09 -12.70 -18.94
CA GLU A 113 11.26 -11.83 -19.76
C GLU A 113 9.94 -11.53 -19.02
N PRO A 114 9.98 -10.62 -18.02
CA PRO A 114 8.78 -10.28 -17.25
C PRO A 114 7.78 -9.51 -18.11
N ASN A 115 6.51 -9.77 -17.89
CA ASN A 115 5.42 -9.01 -18.50
C ASN A 115 5.21 -7.69 -17.74
N LEU A 116 5.95 -6.65 -18.12
CA LEU A 116 5.85 -5.33 -17.49
C LEU A 116 4.55 -4.61 -17.83
N GLU A 117 3.93 -4.90 -18.98
CA GLU A 117 2.62 -4.33 -19.34
C GLU A 117 1.52 -4.84 -18.40
N ALA A 118 1.62 -6.11 -17.99
CA ALA A 118 0.72 -6.66 -16.99
C ALA A 118 0.85 -5.93 -15.64
N ALA A 119 2.07 -5.57 -15.24
CA ALA A 119 2.29 -4.78 -14.02
C ALA A 119 1.63 -3.40 -14.11
N VAL A 120 1.70 -2.72 -15.26
CA VAL A 120 1.02 -1.43 -15.49
C VAL A 120 -0.49 -1.59 -15.43
N THR A 121 -1.03 -2.64 -16.04
CA THR A 121 -2.49 -2.92 -16.08
C THR A 121 -3.07 -3.10 -14.68
N VAL A 122 -2.30 -3.67 -13.75
CA VAL A 122 -2.69 -3.84 -12.34
C VAL A 122 -2.90 -2.51 -11.64
N GLN A 123 -2.18 -1.46 -12.03
CA GLN A 123 -2.15 -0.17 -11.33
C GLN A 123 -1.81 -0.37 -9.83
N PRO A 124 -0.61 -0.85 -9.52
CA PRO A 124 -0.22 -1.18 -8.16
C PRO A 124 -0.10 0.08 -7.30
N ASP A 125 -0.34 -0.06 -6.00
CA ASP A 125 0.02 0.94 -4.98
C ASP A 125 1.33 0.58 -4.27
N LEU A 126 1.79 -0.67 -4.43
CA LEU A 126 3.06 -1.17 -3.91
C LEU A 126 3.70 -2.16 -4.90
N ILE A 127 5.01 -2.02 -5.08
CA ILE A 127 5.85 -3.05 -5.73
C ILE A 127 7.02 -3.34 -4.80
N ILE A 128 7.14 -4.58 -4.33
CA ILE A 128 8.37 -5.08 -3.71
C ILE A 128 9.18 -5.78 -4.78
N ASN A 129 10.24 -5.10 -5.24
CA ASN A 129 11.14 -5.61 -6.26
C ASN A 129 12.37 -6.19 -5.59
N GLY A 130 12.81 -7.36 -6.04
CA GLY A 130 13.99 -8.00 -5.47
C GLY A 130 14.47 -9.20 -6.27
N GLN A 131 15.61 -9.73 -5.85
CA GLN A 131 16.27 -10.89 -6.44
C GLN A 131 16.48 -10.74 -7.96
N ARG A 132 16.01 -11.72 -8.71
CA ARG A 132 16.18 -11.82 -10.16
C ARG A 132 15.47 -10.69 -10.93
N PHE A 133 14.55 -9.97 -10.27
CA PHE A 133 13.86 -8.81 -10.83
C PHE A 133 14.54 -7.48 -10.49
N GLU A 134 15.60 -7.47 -9.69
CA GLU A 134 16.34 -6.25 -9.30
C GLU A 134 16.70 -5.40 -10.53
N LYS A 135 17.18 -6.02 -11.60
CA LYS A 135 17.56 -5.36 -12.86
C LYS A 135 16.41 -4.59 -13.54
N TYR A 136 15.15 -4.85 -13.16
CA TYR A 136 13.97 -4.19 -13.70
C TYR A 136 13.45 -3.05 -12.82
N TYR A 137 14.16 -2.71 -11.73
CA TYR A 137 13.74 -1.68 -10.79
C TYR A 137 13.43 -0.34 -11.48
N ASP A 138 14.32 0.16 -12.32
CA ASP A 138 14.14 1.44 -13.00
C ASP A 138 12.99 1.39 -14.01
N GLN A 139 12.75 0.25 -14.64
CA GLN A 139 11.62 0.07 -15.54
C GLN A 139 10.29 0.09 -14.76
N PHE A 140 10.19 -0.60 -13.63
CA PHE A 140 9.03 -0.49 -12.75
C PHE A 140 8.80 0.95 -12.30
N LYS A 141 9.86 1.64 -11.85
CA LYS A 141 9.76 3.03 -11.42
C LYS A 141 9.23 3.96 -12.51
N GLN A 142 9.66 3.74 -13.75
CA GLN A 142 9.21 4.54 -14.90
C GLN A 142 7.77 4.23 -15.30
N LEU A 143 7.39 2.96 -15.28
CA LEU A 143 6.09 2.49 -15.77
C LEU A 143 4.96 2.62 -14.75
N THR A 144 5.29 2.62 -13.46
CA THR A 144 4.32 2.70 -12.35
C THR A 144 4.70 3.80 -11.36
N PRO A 145 4.77 5.08 -11.78
CA PRO A 145 5.30 6.17 -10.96
C PRO A 145 4.48 6.47 -9.71
N GLU A 146 3.21 6.03 -9.67
CA GLU A 146 2.31 6.21 -8.52
C GLU A 146 2.48 5.12 -7.45
N ALA A 147 3.15 4.02 -7.79
CA ALA A 147 3.39 2.93 -6.83
C ALA A 147 4.57 3.24 -5.91
N ALA A 148 4.44 2.89 -4.63
CA ALA A 148 5.59 2.79 -3.75
C ALA A 148 6.47 1.63 -4.23
N LEU A 149 7.66 1.93 -4.73
CA LEU A 149 8.61 0.92 -5.19
C LEU A 149 9.66 0.69 -4.11
N VAL A 150 9.73 -0.53 -3.61
CA VAL A 150 10.50 -0.94 -2.43
C VAL A 150 11.53 -2.00 -2.82
N ASP A 151 12.75 -1.80 -2.35
CA ASP A 151 13.87 -2.74 -2.47
C ASP A 151 14.33 -3.17 -1.08
N ILE A 152 13.81 -4.29 -0.60
CA ILE A 152 14.19 -4.90 0.68
C ILE A 152 14.97 -6.20 0.48
N ASP A 153 15.58 -6.35 -0.70
CA ASP A 153 16.40 -7.53 -0.99
C ASP A 153 17.55 -7.68 0.01
N VAL A 154 18.08 -8.88 0.08
CA VAL A 154 19.21 -9.22 0.94
C VAL A 154 20.47 -8.52 0.42
N ARG A 155 21.13 -7.75 1.27
CA ARG A 155 22.39 -7.08 0.93
C ARG A 155 23.55 -8.05 1.06
N GLU A 156 24.39 -8.12 0.04
CA GLU A 156 25.50 -9.09 -0.03
C GLU A 156 26.64 -8.79 0.97
N ASP A 157 26.75 -7.53 1.42
CA ASP A 157 27.77 -7.08 2.36
C ASP A 157 27.42 -7.29 3.83
N LYS A 158 26.25 -7.89 4.11
CA LYS A 158 25.73 -8.13 5.46
C LYS A 158 25.55 -9.63 5.74
N PRO A 159 25.53 -10.03 7.03
CA PRO A 159 25.23 -11.43 7.38
C PRO A 159 23.87 -11.84 6.84
N PHE A 160 23.85 -12.93 6.07
CA PHE A 160 22.64 -13.37 5.36
C PHE A 160 21.43 -13.60 6.27
N ALA A 161 21.65 -14.21 7.44
CA ALA A 161 20.58 -14.46 8.39
C ALA A 161 19.94 -13.18 8.94
N ASP A 162 20.78 -12.13 9.19
CA ASP A 162 20.29 -10.84 9.67
C ASP A 162 19.49 -10.12 8.58
N GLU A 163 19.91 -10.25 7.34
CA GLU A 163 19.19 -9.68 6.21
C GLU A 163 17.84 -10.37 5.97
N LEU A 164 17.76 -11.68 6.15
CA LEU A 164 16.46 -12.37 6.11
C LEU A 164 15.52 -11.89 7.22
N ARG A 165 16.03 -11.74 8.46
CA ARG A 165 15.26 -11.18 9.57
C ARG A 165 14.78 -9.76 9.26
N ARG A 166 15.67 -8.92 8.71
CA ARG A 166 15.33 -7.55 8.27
C ARG A 166 14.25 -7.57 7.21
N GLN A 167 14.39 -8.38 6.17
CA GLN A 167 13.42 -8.48 5.07
C GLN A 167 12.04 -8.88 5.58
N ILE A 168 11.96 -9.90 6.44
CA ILE A 168 10.71 -10.36 7.04
C ILE A 168 10.08 -9.29 7.95
N THR A 169 10.91 -8.61 8.75
CA THR A 169 10.44 -7.52 9.62
C THR A 169 9.82 -6.38 8.81
N LEU A 170 10.52 -5.92 7.77
CA LEU A 170 10.01 -4.86 6.88
C LEU A 170 8.75 -5.30 6.12
N ALA A 171 8.69 -6.53 5.64
CA ALA A 171 7.48 -7.07 5.03
C ALA A 171 6.30 -7.06 6.04
N GLY A 172 6.53 -7.42 7.29
CA GLY A 172 5.53 -7.33 8.36
C GLY A 172 5.03 -5.91 8.59
N GLU A 173 5.90 -4.92 8.52
CA GLU A 173 5.51 -3.51 8.63
C GLU A 173 4.66 -3.05 7.45
N ILE A 174 5.09 -3.37 6.24
CA ILE A 174 4.42 -3.02 4.98
C ILE A 174 3.02 -3.61 4.88
N PHE A 175 2.86 -4.88 5.27
CA PHE A 175 1.57 -5.58 5.15
C PHE A 175 0.72 -5.53 6.43
N GLY A 176 1.15 -4.78 7.47
CA GLY A 176 0.44 -4.71 8.75
C GLY A 176 0.44 -6.05 9.51
N LYS A 177 1.53 -6.84 9.35
CA LYS A 177 1.72 -8.18 9.90
C LYS A 177 2.91 -8.28 10.85
N LYS A 178 3.08 -7.25 11.69
CA LYS A 178 4.24 -7.15 12.59
C LYS A 178 4.35 -8.32 13.57
N ASP A 179 3.22 -8.76 14.11
CA ASP A 179 3.22 -9.85 15.09
C ASP A 179 3.55 -11.20 14.44
N GLU A 180 3.04 -11.43 13.23
CA GLU A 180 3.34 -12.62 12.44
C GLU A 180 4.82 -12.64 12.02
N ALA A 181 5.33 -11.49 11.59
CA ALA A 181 6.74 -11.32 11.24
C ALA A 181 7.66 -11.57 12.45
N ALA A 182 7.34 -11.00 13.62
CA ALA A 182 8.11 -11.20 14.83
C ALA A 182 8.15 -12.69 15.26
N LYS A 183 7.02 -13.41 15.15
CA LYS A 183 6.98 -14.84 15.41
C LYS A 183 7.84 -15.63 14.44
N LEU A 184 7.82 -15.28 13.16
CA LEU A 184 8.63 -15.95 12.14
C LEU A 184 10.12 -15.71 12.40
N VAL A 185 10.52 -14.45 12.68
CA VAL A 185 11.90 -14.09 13.01
C VAL A 185 12.42 -14.84 14.23
N ALA A 186 11.59 -14.98 15.28
CA ALA A 186 11.97 -15.72 16.50
C ALA A 186 12.20 -17.23 16.25
N ASN A 187 11.68 -17.78 15.17
CA ASN A 187 11.88 -19.18 14.79
C ASN A 187 13.18 -19.41 13.97
N PHE A 188 13.88 -18.32 13.59
CA PHE A 188 15.18 -18.43 12.91
C PHE A 188 16.37 -18.66 13.86
N ASP A 189 16.15 -18.58 15.17
CA ASP A 189 17.11 -18.80 16.24
C ASP A 189 17.01 -20.23 16.78
#